data_980ec69aa5be449f9611b2ad037acd16
#
_entry.id   980ec69aa5be449f9611b2ad037acd16
#
_cell.length_a   1.000
_cell.length_b   1.000
_cell.length_c   1.000
_cell.angle_alpha   90.00
_cell.angle_beta   90.00
_cell.angle_gamma   90.00
#
_symmetry.space_group_name_H-M   'P 1'
#
loop_
_entity.id
_entity.type
_entity.pdbx_description
1 polymer ?
#
loop_
_entity_poly.entity_id
_entity_poly.type
_entity_poly.pdbx_seq_one_letter_code
_entity_poly.pdbx_strand_id
1 'polypeptide(L)'
;MISIPSVVILHDMYLRTIKVRSSSGSINEYVRLVEAYRDNGKVKQRTLADLGRKDLLVEILPKLQRFLGGDRADAGEAEDPDILDASTWGPVLAVRALFDQLGLWTILDAALGKAKGVPFADRAFVLVANRLIRPASEHRLAGWLETDFLCDRRGRRFVPNWHQHKRVRVHFQQLEAWYRTLDQLVAAKEKIEVALYHRLRDLFSFKPDLVLYDITSTYFEGAGPADFAKHGHSRDGKPHNVQVIVAVVMVAGWPIAHHVWAGNEVDHTTVGKAIADLHRRFRFNRLVFVGDRGMVTSDNLDAITAGNHGYLVGLKRRRNKKLD
;
A
#
# COMPACT_ATOMS: atom_id res chain seq x y z
N MET A 1 22.50 -37.41 -0.24
CA MET A 1 22.83 -36.47 0.86
C MET A 1 23.86 -35.51 0.30
N ILE A 2 23.42 -34.36 -0.25
CA ILE A 2 24.32 -33.37 -0.85
C ILE A 2 24.82 -32.49 0.31
N SER A 3 26.08 -32.67 0.67
CA SER A 3 26.77 -31.82 1.64
C SER A 3 27.08 -30.51 0.95
N ILE A 4 26.45 -29.42 1.39
CA ILE A 4 26.87 -28.09 0.99
C ILE A 4 28.22 -27.84 1.68
N PRO A 5 29.29 -27.54 0.92
CA PRO A 5 30.57 -27.18 1.56
C PRO A 5 30.36 -25.94 2.43
N SER A 6 30.87 -26.00 3.62
CA SER A 6 30.54 -25.13 4.74
C SER A 6 30.99 -23.67 4.58
N VAL A 7 31.76 -23.32 3.57
CA VAL A 7 32.28 -21.95 3.44
C VAL A 7 32.67 -21.65 1.97
N VAL A 8 31.98 -20.72 1.34
CA VAL A 8 32.51 -19.98 0.20
C VAL A 8 33.02 -18.66 0.77
N ILE A 9 34.34 -18.51 0.89
CA ILE A 9 34.97 -17.28 1.38
C ILE A 9 35.09 -16.33 0.19
N LEU A 10 34.29 -15.32 0.13
CA LEU A 10 34.49 -14.12 -0.66
C LEU A 10 34.94 -13.01 0.30
N HIS A 11 36.27 -12.78 0.43
CA HIS A 11 36.86 -11.70 1.25
C HIS A 11 36.02 -11.36 2.49
N ASP A 12 36.27 -11.99 3.64
CA ASP A 12 35.58 -11.73 4.93
C ASP A 12 34.04 -11.91 4.97
N MET A 13 33.41 -12.31 3.86
CA MET A 13 32.00 -12.62 3.80
C MET A 13 31.76 -14.14 3.77
N TYR A 14 30.74 -14.60 4.51
CA TYR A 14 30.37 -16.01 4.56
C TYR A 14 28.89 -16.23 4.81
N LEU A 15 28.38 -17.40 4.46
CA LEU A 15 27.01 -17.81 4.72
C LEU A 15 26.89 -18.39 6.13
N ARG A 16 25.98 -17.82 6.91
CA ARG A 16 25.66 -18.28 8.27
C ARG A 16 24.25 -18.83 8.32
N THR A 17 24.09 -20.03 8.86
CA THR A 17 22.77 -20.60 9.15
C THR A 17 22.36 -20.24 10.57
N ILE A 18 21.12 -19.75 10.74
CA ILE A 18 20.50 -19.51 12.04
C ILE A 18 19.25 -20.37 12.18
N LYS A 19 19.00 -20.87 13.39
CA LYS A 19 17.81 -21.66 13.73
C LYS A 19 16.80 -20.78 14.42
N VAL A 20 15.56 -20.72 13.89
CA VAL A 20 14.47 -19.93 14.44
C VAL A 20 13.32 -20.87 14.75
N ARG A 21 12.82 -20.84 15.99
CA ARG A 21 11.63 -21.60 16.39
C ARG A 21 10.38 -20.84 15.97
N SER A 22 9.52 -21.48 15.20
CA SER A 22 8.23 -20.90 14.82
C SER A 22 7.24 -20.93 15.99
N SER A 23 6.16 -20.16 15.89
CA SER A 23 5.05 -20.18 16.85
C SER A 23 4.36 -21.56 16.96
N SER A 24 4.48 -22.39 15.92
CA SER A 24 3.99 -23.79 15.89
C SER A 24 4.96 -24.79 16.52
N GLY A 25 6.11 -24.32 17.05
CA GLY A 25 7.11 -25.18 17.70
C GLY A 25 8.13 -25.80 16.74
N SER A 26 7.97 -25.70 15.44
CA SER A 26 8.92 -26.20 14.44
C SER A 26 10.19 -25.33 14.39
N ILE A 27 11.35 -25.93 14.12
CA ILE A 27 12.61 -25.22 13.95
C ILE A 27 12.86 -25.07 12.46
N ASN A 28 12.93 -23.82 12.00
CA ASN A 28 13.30 -23.48 10.63
C ASN A 28 14.74 -22.95 10.60
N GLU A 29 15.49 -23.34 9.57
CA GLU A 29 16.85 -22.82 9.33
C GLU A 29 16.80 -21.73 8.27
N TYR A 30 17.42 -20.59 8.57
CA TYR A 30 17.56 -19.45 7.65
C TYR A 30 19.04 -19.22 7.34
N VAL A 31 19.31 -18.80 6.11
CA VAL A 31 20.67 -18.50 5.64
C VAL A 31 20.85 -16.99 5.51
N ARG A 32 21.92 -16.48 6.08
CA ARG A 32 22.32 -15.07 6.01
C ARG A 32 23.70 -14.94 5.39
N LEU A 33 23.88 -13.92 4.57
CA LEU A 33 25.20 -13.47 4.15
C LEU A 33 25.72 -12.52 5.22
N VAL A 34 26.86 -12.86 5.81
CA VAL A 34 27.45 -12.14 6.94
C VAL A 34 28.87 -11.74 6.57
N GLU A 35 29.25 -10.52 6.91
CA GLU A 35 30.61 -10.01 6.80
C GLU A 35 31.22 -9.92 8.19
N ALA A 36 32.46 -10.43 8.32
CA ALA A 36 33.27 -10.26 9.51
C ALA A 36 34.15 -9.02 9.34
N TYR A 37 34.17 -8.12 10.31
CA TYR A 37 35.05 -6.95 10.31
C TYR A 37 35.68 -6.73 11.69
N ARG A 38 36.79 -6.02 11.74
CA ARG A 38 37.45 -5.69 13.00
C ARG A 38 37.08 -4.28 13.44
N ASP A 39 36.67 -4.17 14.68
CA ASP A 39 36.38 -2.91 15.35
C ASP A 39 37.09 -2.92 16.72
N ASN A 40 38.00 -1.97 16.93
CA ASN A 40 38.83 -1.88 18.15
C ASN A 40 39.51 -3.19 18.54
N GLY A 41 40.09 -3.91 17.55
CA GLY A 41 40.80 -5.18 17.77
C GLY A 41 39.92 -6.40 17.99
N LYS A 42 38.58 -6.24 18.11
CA LYS A 42 37.61 -7.32 18.26
C LYS A 42 36.92 -7.62 16.92
N VAL A 43 36.79 -8.90 16.62
CA VAL A 43 36.01 -9.34 15.43
C VAL A 43 34.54 -9.15 15.70
N LYS A 44 33.88 -8.34 14.86
CA LYS A 44 32.45 -8.15 14.83
C LYS A 44 31.88 -8.68 13.53
N GLN A 45 30.56 -8.96 13.53
CA GLN A 45 29.84 -9.46 12.36
C GLN A 45 28.67 -8.56 12.06
N ARG A 46 28.44 -8.26 10.77
CA ARG A 46 27.22 -7.60 10.30
C ARG A 46 26.53 -8.45 9.26
N THR A 47 25.20 -8.52 9.31
CA THR A 47 24.38 -9.18 8.28
C THR A 47 24.28 -8.24 7.08
N LEU A 48 24.72 -8.72 5.92
CA LEU A 48 24.63 -7.99 4.65
C LEU A 48 23.29 -8.27 3.95
N ALA A 49 22.85 -9.54 3.98
CA ALA A 49 21.58 -9.93 3.38
C ALA A 49 20.98 -11.13 4.13
N ASP A 50 19.65 -11.18 4.22
CA ASP A 50 18.91 -12.37 4.60
C ASP A 50 18.49 -13.11 3.33
N LEU A 51 18.98 -14.32 3.11
CA LEU A 51 18.74 -15.09 1.91
C LEU A 51 17.49 -15.98 2.01
N GLY A 52 16.86 -16.02 3.19
CA GLY A 52 15.65 -16.77 3.43
C GLY A 52 15.85 -18.18 3.98
N ARG A 53 14.81 -19.01 3.87
CA ARG A 53 14.82 -20.38 4.42
C ARG A 53 15.77 -21.29 3.65
N LYS A 54 16.57 -22.05 4.38
CA LYS A 54 17.61 -22.93 3.83
C LYS A 54 17.04 -24.03 2.93
N ASP A 55 15.91 -24.62 3.31
CA ASP A 55 15.24 -25.65 2.51
C ASP A 55 14.83 -25.16 1.13
N LEU A 56 14.27 -23.93 1.05
CA LEU A 56 13.91 -23.30 -0.22
C LEU A 56 15.14 -22.94 -1.04
N LEU A 57 16.20 -22.45 -0.39
CA LEU A 57 17.47 -22.13 -1.07
C LEU A 57 18.13 -23.38 -1.67
N VAL A 58 18.12 -24.51 -0.95
CA VAL A 58 18.69 -25.76 -1.45
C VAL A 58 17.97 -26.23 -2.69
N GLU A 59 16.66 -26.04 -2.78
CA GLU A 59 15.86 -26.37 -3.97
C GLU A 59 16.17 -25.46 -5.17
N ILE A 60 16.42 -24.18 -4.91
CA ILE A 60 16.64 -23.15 -5.95
C ILE A 60 18.12 -23.06 -6.35
N LEU A 61 19.05 -23.37 -5.44
CA LEU A 61 20.49 -23.20 -5.65
C LEU A 61 21.01 -23.90 -6.92
N PRO A 62 20.62 -25.15 -7.26
CA PRO A 62 21.08 -25.79 -8.49
C PRO A 62 20.59 -25.09 -9.77
N LYS A 63 19.41 -24.43 -9.69
CA LYS A 63 18.86 -23.64 -10.80
C LYS A 63 19.62 -22.31 -10.94
N LEU A 64 19.93 -21.68 -9.81
CA LEU A 64 20.75 -20.46 -9.77
C LEU A 64 22.20 -20.72 -10.20
N GLN A 65 22.80 -21.83 -9.79
CA GLN A 65 24.13 -22.23 -10.22
C GLN A 65 24.22 -22.48 -11.72
N ARG A 66 23.22 -23.14 -12.31
CA ARG A 66 23.12 -23.28 -13.76
C ARG A 66 22.92 -21.95 -14.48
N PHE A 67 22.22 -21.01 -13.88
CA PHE A 67 21.98 -19.68 -14.43
C PHE A 67 23.21 -18.75 -14.30
N LEU A 68 23.92 -18.80 -13.17
CA LEU A 68 25.05 -17.92 -12.85
C LEU A 68 26.42 -18.56 -13.16
N GLY A 69 26.53 -19.86 -13.04
CA GLY A 69 27.76 -20.61 -13.29
C GLY A 69 27.84 -21.03 -14.74
N GLY A 70 28.62 -20.33 -15.50
CA GLY A 70 28.94 -20.70 -16.86
C GLY A 70 29.77 -21.98 -16.96
N ASP A 71 29.34 -23.09 -16.35
CA ASP A 71 29.84 -24.43 -16.67
C ASP A 71 29.34 -24.84 -18.04
N ARG A 72 30.05 -24.36 -19.05
CA ARG A 72 29.97 -24.79 -20.45
C ARG A 72 30.67 -26.14 -20.68
N ALA A 73 30.78 -26.99 -19.69
CA ALA A 73 31.33 -28.35 -19.85
C ALA A 73 30.18 -29.36 -19.73
N ASP A 74 29.89 -30.04 -20.83
CA ASP A 74 29.03 -31.22 -20.96
C ASP A 74 27.50 -31.05 -20.90
N ALA A 75 26.95 -29.98 -21.45
CA ALA A 75 25.60 -30.07 -22.00
C ALA A 75 25.75 -30.01 -23.50
N GLY A 76 25.46 -31.13 -24.23
CA GLY A 76 25.30 -31.09 -25.66
C GLY A 76 24.40 -29.94 -26.06
N GLU A 77 24.71 -29.29 -27.17
CA GLU A 77 24.11 -28.08 -27.74
C GLU A 77 22.70 -27.76 -27.21
N ALA A 78 22.60 -27.24 -25.97
CA ALA A 78 21.41 -26.57 -25.49
C ALA A 78 21.41 -25.27 -26.28
N GLU A 79 20.53 -25.13 -27.25
CA GLU A 79 20.21 -23.88 -27.91
C GLU A 79 20.12 -22.80 -26.82
N ASP A 80 20.82 -21.69 -27.01
CA ASP A 80 20.74 -20.52 -26.12
C ASP A 80 19.24 -20.22 -25.89
N PRO A 81 18.78 -20.14 -24.63
CA PRO A 81 17.36 -19.95 -24.38
C PRO A 81 16.90 -18.65 -25.04
N ASP A 82 16.04 -18.75 -26.03
CA ASP A 82 15.40 -17.58 -26.63
C ASP A 82 14.68 -16.78 -25.56
N ILE A 83 15.10 -15.53 -25.37
CA ILE A 83 14.40 -14.60 -24.51
C ILE A 83 13.14 -14.16 -25.23
N LEU A 84 12.01 -14.81 -24.92
CA LEU A 84 10.72 -14.52 -25.54
C LEU A 84 10.06 -13.26 -24.98
N ASP A 85 10.32 -12.91 -23.73
CA ASP A 85 9.72 -11.75 -23.04
C ASP A 85 10.56 -11.32 -21.84
N ALA A 86 10.56 -10.02 -21.56
CA ALA A 86 11.18 -9.43 -20.37
C ALA A 86 10.19 -8.50 -19.69
N SER A 87 9.96 -8.70 -18.41
CA SER A 87 9.01 -7.90 -17.62
C SER A 87 9.66 -7.34 -16.38
N THR A 88 9.29 -6.10 -16.02
CA THR A 88 9.72 -5.47 -14.77
C THR A 88 9.03 -6.11 -13.58
N TRP A 89 9.80 -6.56 -12.58
CA TRP A 89 9.25 -7.24 -11.40
C TRP A 89 9.64 -6.60 -10.06
N GLY A 90 10.82 -6.01 -9.95
CA GLY A 90 11.37 -5.49 -8.69
C GLY A 90 10.42 -4.59 -7.90
N PRO A 91 9.87 -3.50 -8.47
CA PRO A 91 8.94 -2.62 -7.77
C PRO A 91 7.68 -3.35 -7.26
N VAL A 92 7.16 -4.31 -8.04
CA VAL A 92 5.98 -5.12 -7.65
C VAL A 92 6.29 -6.00 -6.44
N LEU A 93 7.49 -6.58 -6.37
CA LEU A 93 7.94 -7.36 -5.22
C LEU A 93 8.02 -6.51 -3.95
N ALA A 94 8.50 -5.26 -4.05
CA ALA A 94 8.56 -4.35 -2.91
C ALA A 94 7.15 -4.04 -2.37
N VAL A 95 6.20 -3.72 -3.25
CA VAL A 95 4.79 -3.50 -2.85
C VAL A 95 4.19 -4.76 -2.24
N ARG A 96 4.49 -5.93 -2.79
CA ARG A 96 4.01 -7.21 -2.26
C ARG A 96 4.54 -7.48 -0.85
N ALA A 97 5.82 -7.22 -0.62
CA ALA A 97 6.42 -7.35 0.70
C ALA A 97 5.76 -6.42 1.74
N LEU A 98 5.39 -5.19 1.33
CA LEU A 98 4.64 -4.27 2.19
C LEU A 98 3.22 -4.79 2.48
N PHE A 99 2.54 -5.37 1.50
CA PHE A 99 1.24 -6.02 1.70
C PHE A 99 1.31 -7.15 2.73
N ASP A 100 2.35 -7.98 2.66
CA ASP A 100 2.58 -9.07 3.59
C ASP A 100 2.87 -8.54 5.01
N GLN A 101 3.77 -7.56 5.15
CA GLN A 101 4.14 -6.95 6.43
C GLN A 101 2.95 -6.27 7.13
N LEU A 102 2.15 -5.53 6.36
CA LEU A 102 0.94 -4.87 6.87
C LEU A 102 -0.24 -5.82 7.09
N GLY A 103 -0.14 -7.07 6.65
CA GLY A 103 -1.23 -8.03 6.74
C GLY A 103 -2.45 -7.69 5.87
N LEU A 104 -2.23 -6.95 4.77
CA LEU A 104 -3.30 -6.43 3.91
C LEU A 104 -4.12 -7.54 3.25
N TRP A 105 -3.52 -8.67 2.93
CA TRP A 105 -4.23 -9.82 2.37
C TRP A 105 -5.34 -10.31 3.30
N THR A 106 -5.02 -10.50 4.57
CA THR A 106 -5.98 -10.94 5.58
C THR A 106 -7.12 -9.93 5.77
N ILE A 107 -6.77 -8.63 5.83
CA ILE A 107 -7.73 -7.54 5.98
C ILE A 107 -8.67 -7.51 4.78
N LEU A 108 -8.14 -7.55 3.57
CA LEU A 108 -8.93 -7.48 2.34
C LEU A 108 -9.78 -8.74 2.14
N ASP A 109 -9.25 -9.94 2.40
CA ASP A 109 -10.03 -11.18 2.29
C ASP A 109 -11.20 -11.22 3.29
N ALA A 110 -11.01 -10.66 4.50
CA ALA A 110 -12.08 -10.57 5.50
C ALA A 110 -13.12 -9.48 5.19
N ALA A 111 -12.72 -8.41 4.52
CA ALA A 111 -13.58 -7.27 4.24
C ALA A 111 -14.35 -7.39 2.92
N LEU A 112 -13.73 -7.97 1.88
CA LEU A 112 -14.26 -8.04 0.54
C LEU A 112 -15.07 -9.33 0.33
N GLY A 113 -16.07 -9.24 -0.52
CA GLY A 113 -16.91 -10.39 -0.89
C GLY A 113 -16.16 -11.45 -1.71
N LYS A 114 -16.81 -12.58 -1.92
CA LYS A 114 -16.28 -13.64 -2.79
C LYS A 114 -16.39 -13.24 -4.27
N ALA A 115 -15.31 -13.43 -5.02
CA ALA A 115 -15.28 -13.20 -6.46
C ALA A 115 -15.32 -14.53 -7.23
N LYS A 116 -15.94 -14.53 -8.41
CA LYS A 116 -15.75 -15.62 -9.39
C LYS A 116 -14.38 -15.42 -10.06
N GLY A 117 -13.51 -16.42 -9.99
CA GLY A 117 -12.16 -16.38 -10.59
C GLY A 117 -11.12 -15.75 -9.66
N VAL A 118 -10.48 -14.66 -10.10
CA VAL A 118 -9.45 -13.98 -9.31
C VAL A 118 -10.09 -13.29 -8.10
N PRO A 119 -9.60 -13.50 -6.86
CA PRO A 119 -10.12 -12.84 -5.67
C PRO A 119 -10.06 -11.31 -5.75
N PHE A 120 -11.00 -10.62 -5.08
CA PHE A 120 -10.99 -9.16 -5.02
C PHE A 120 -9.74 -8.61 -4.34
N ALA A 121 -9.21 -9.29 -3.32
CA ALA A 121 -7.97 -8.88 -2.65
C ALA A 121 -6.77 -8.86 -3.60
N ASP A 122 -6.65 -9.86 -4.48
CA ASP A 122 -5.58 -9.92 -5.48
C ASP A 122 -5.72 -8.80 -6.54
N ARG A 123 -6.95 -8.48 -6.94
CA ARG A 123 -7.22 -7.33 -7.82
C ARG A 123 -6.95 -5.99 -7.12
N ALA A 124 -7.33 -5.86 -5.85
CA ALA A 124 -7.03 -4.67 -5.06
C ALA A 124 -5.52 -4.44 -4.96
N PHE A 125 -4.74 -5.52 -4.79
CA PHE A 125 -3.27 -5.43 -4.86
C PHE A 125 -2.78 -4.79 -6.17
N VAL A 126 -3.32 -5.23 -7.32
CA VAL A 126 -2.94 -4.64 -8.62
C VAL A 126 -3.26 -3.15 -8.69
N LEU A 127 -4.47 -2.76 -8.23
CA LEU A 127 -4.88 -1.35 -8.21
C LEU A 127 -3.96 -0.50 -7.33
N VAL A 128 -3.63 -0.98 -6.13
CA VAL A 128 -2.71 -0.28 -5.21
C VAL A 128 -1.30 -0.23 -5.78
N ALA A 129 -0.78 -1.35 -6.29
CA ALA A 129 0.55 -1.41 -6.89
C ALA A 129 0.67 -0.44 -8.08
N ASN A 130 -0.37 -0.35 -8.92
CA ASN A 130 -0.41 0.62 -10.00
C ASN A 130 -0.33 2.07 -9.50
N ARG A 131 -1.08 2.42 -8.47
CA ARG A 131 -1.04 3.78 -7.88
C ARG A 131 0.33 4.13 -7.30
N LEU A 132 1.06 3.16 -6.77
CA LEU A 132 2.38 3.37 -6.17
C LEU A 132 3.52 3.39 -7.20
N ILE A 133 3.46 2.52 -8.22
CA ILE A 133 4.57 2.29 -9.16
C ILE A 133 4.41 3.15 -10.42
N ARG A 134 3.22 3.14 -11.01
CA ARG A 134 2.92 3.83 -12.26
C ARG A 134 1.49 4.34 -12.27
N PRO A 135 1.20 5.43 -11.54
CA PRO A 135 -0.15 5.96 -11.42
C PRO A 135 -0.82 6.19 -12.77
N ALA A 136 -1.93 5.51 -13.01
CA ALA A 136 -2.70 5.62 -14.23
C ALA A 136 -4.18 5.29 -13.99
N SER A 137 -5.04 5.59 -14.98
CA SER A 137 -6.43 5.16 -14.94
C SER A 137 -6.55 3.65 -15.15
N GLU A 138 -7.67 3.07 -14.75
CA GLU A 138 -7.97 1.64 -14.92
C GLU A 138 -7.93 1.21 -16.38
N HIS A 139 -8.25 2.10 -17.32
CA HIS A 139 -8.09 1.88 -18.77
C HIS A 139 -6.64 1.63 -19.20
N ARG A 140 -5.67 2.29 -18.54
CA ARG A 140 -4.24 2.14 -18.85
C ARG A 140 -3.59 0.96 -18.13
N LEU A 141 -4.29 0.32 -17.17
CA LEU A 141 -3.78 -0.85 -16.45
C LEU A 141 -3.37 -1.97 -17.39
N ALA A 142 -4.13 -2.22 -18.44
CA ALA A 142 -3.80 -3.30 -19.40
C ALA A 142 -2.40 -3.14 -20.00
N GLY A 143 -2.03 -1.93 -20.44
CA GLY A 143 -0.71 -1.65 -20.99
C GLY A 143 0.41 -1.77 -19.95
N TRP A 144 0.15 -1.40 -18.69
CA TRP A 144 1.11 -1.59 -17.62
C TRP A 144 1.33 -3.07 -17.29
N LEU A 145 0.27 -3.87 -17.29
CA LEU A 145 0.33 -5.31 -17.05
C LEU A 145 1.04 -6.09 -18.17
N GLU A 146 1.23 -5.49 -19.35
CA GLU A 146 2.03 -6.07 -20.43
C GLU A 146 3.54 -5.96 -20.14
N THR A 147 3.98 -4.85 -19.54
CA THR A 147 5.39 -4.53 -19.32
C THR A 147 5.91 -4.98 -17.95
N ASP A 148 5.01 -5.10 -16.97
CA ASP A 148 5.34 -5.44 -15.60
C ASP A 148 4.80 -6.81 -15.21
N PHE A 149 5.59 -7.57 -14.43
CA PHE A 149 5.20 -8.90 -14.01
C PHE A 149 4.34 -8.84 -12.74
N LEU A 150 3.03 -8.91 -12.92
CA LEU A 150 2.08 -9.03 -11.82
C LEU A 150 1.41 -10.40 -11.83
N CYS A 151 1.37 -11.02 -10.67
CA CYS A 151 0.70 -12.31 -10.47
C CYS A 151 -0.17 -12.28 -9.21
N ASP A 152 -1.19 -13.13 -9.20
CA ASP A 152 -1.97 -13.42 -8.00
C ASP A 152 -1.13 -14.17 -6.96
N ARG A 153 -1.70 -14.40 -5.77
CA ARG A 153 -1.01 -15.15 -4.69
C ARG A 153 -0.66 -16.59 -5.06
N ARG A 154 -1.27 -17.13 -6.12
CA ARG A 154 -0.97 -18.47 -6.65
C ARG A 154 0.09 -18.46 -7.75
N GLY A 155 0.69 -17.31 -8.05
CA GLY A 155 1.70 -17.14 -9.09
C GLY A 155 1.13 -17.05 -10.52
N ARG A 156 -0.20 -16.97 -10.69
CA ARG A 156 -0.80 -16.85 -12.02
C ARG A 156 -0.75 -15.39 -12.47
N ARG A 157 -0.17 -15.14 -13.64
CA ARG A 157 -0.05 -13.80 -14.21
C ARG A 157 -1.44 -13.22 -14.50
N PHE A 158 -1.65 -11.93 -14.23
CA PHE A 158 -2.92 -11.25 -14.46
C PHE A 158 -3.25 -11.06 -15.94
N VAL A 159 -2.23 -11.00 -16.78
CA VAL A 159 -2.38 -10.91 -18.24
C VAL A 159 -1.98 -12.22 -18.85
N PRO A 160 -2.91 -13.02 -19.36
CA PRO A 160 -2.57 -14.16 -20.19
C PRO A 160 -1.87 -13.67 -21.46
N ASN A 161 -0.86 -14.41 -21.94
CA ASN A 161 -0.09 -14.09 -23.13
C ASN A 161 -0.99 -13.61 -24.28
N TRP A 162 -0.83 -12.35 -24.68
CA TRP A 162 -1.65 -11.68 -25.70
C TRP A 162 -1.59 -12.31 -27.09
N HIS A 163 -0.62 -13.17 -27.32
CA HIS A 163 -0.39 -13.77 -28.62
C HIS A 163 -1.48 -14.72 -29.11
N GLN A 164 -2.41 -15.12 -28.24
CA GLN A 164 -3.40 -16.14 -28.58
C GLN A 164 -4.88 -15.71 -28.63
N HIS A 165 -5.28 -14.50 -28.13
CA HIS A 165 -6.70 -14.18 -28.01
C HIS A 165 -7.07 -12.76 -28.45
N LYS A 166 -8.27 -12.61 -29.03
CA LYS A 166 -8.90 -11.37 -29.52
C LYS A 166 -8.84 -10.24 -28.48
N ARG A 167 -7.89 -9.35 -28.63
CA ARG A 167 -7.48 -8.26 -27.70
C ARG A 167 -8.62 -7.45 -27.07
N VAL A 168 -9.64 -7.11 -27.85
CA VAL A 168 -10.70 -6.15 -27.43
C VAL A 168 -11.61 -6.72 -26.35
N ARG A 169 -12.07 -7.98 -26.47
CA ARG A 169 -13.02 -8.58 -25.53
C ARG A 169 -12.41 -8.83 -24.14
N VAL A 170 -11.15 -9.22 -24.10
CA VAL A 170 -10.41 -9.45 -22.84
C VAL A 170 -10.19 -8.13 -22.10
N HIS A 171 -9.87 -7.05 -22.81
CA HIS A 171 -9.70 -5.72 -22.23
C HIS A 171 -10.97 -5.22 -21.53
N PHE A 172 -12.13 -5.29 -22.16
CA PHE A 172 -13.39 -4.87 -21.55
C PHE A 172 -13.76 -5.72 -20.32
N GLN A 173 -13.59 -7.02 -20.35
CA GLN A 173 -13.88 -7.89 -19.21
C GLN A 173 -12.95 -7.62 -18.03
N GLN A 174 -11.69 -7.29 -18.27
CA GLN A 174 -10.74 -6.92 -17.24
C GLN A 174 -11.11 -5.54 -16.65
N LEU A 175 -11.41 -4.55 -17.49
CA LEU A 175 -11.79 -3.23 -17.05
C LEU A 175 -13.01 -3.28 -16.12
N GLU A 176 -14.04 -4.01 -16.51
CA GLU A 176 -15.23 -4.25 -15.67
C GLU A 176 -14.90 -4.92 -14.33
N ALA A 177 -13.92 -5.83 -14.34
CA ALA A 177 -13.46 -6.49 -13.12
C ALA A 177 -12.71 -5.53 -12.17
N TRP A 178 -11.99 -4.54 -12.70
CA TRP A 178 -11.35 -3.49 -11.91
C TRP A 178 -12.40 -2.58 -11.27
N TYR A 179 -13.38 -2.10 -12.02
CA TYR A 179 -14.46 -1.27 -11.48
C TYR A 179 -15.28 -2.00 -10.41
N ARG A 180 -15.66 -3.27 -10.63
CA ARG A 180 -16.31 -4.07 -9.59
C ARG A 180 -15.45 -4.23 -8.33
N THR A 181 -14.13 -4.26 -8.48
CA THR A 181 -13.23 -4.30 -7.32
C THR A 181 -13.26 -2.98 -6.57
N LEU A 182 -13.28 -1.83 -7.26
CA LEU A 182 -13.44 -0.52 -6.64
C LEU A 182 -14.79 -0.41 -5.90
N ASP A 183 -15.89 -0.89 -6.48
CA ASP A 183 -17.19 -0.92 -5.83
C ASP A 183 -17.16 -1.73 -4.52
N GLN A 184 -16.48 -2.89 -4.52
CA GLN A 184 -16.31 -3.69 -3.32
C GLN A 184 -15.43 -2.99 -2.26
N LEU A 185 -14.37 -2.29 -2.68
CA LEU A 185 -13.51 -1.51 -1.79
C LEU A 185 -14.29 -0.36 -1.14
N VAL A 186 -15.12 0.36 -1.90
CA VAL A 186 -15.96 1.44 -1.37
C VAL A 186 -16.96 0.89 -0.36
N ALA A 187 -17.64 -0.20 -0.69
CA ALA A 187 -18.61 -0.84 0.21
C ALA A 187 -17.97 -1.36 1.51
N ALA A 188 -16.71 -1.81 1.45
CA ALA A 188 -15.96 -2.33 2.59
C ALA A 188 -15.08 -1.29 3.28
N LYS A 189 -15.07 -0.02 2.83
CA LYS A 189 -14.15 1.05 3.25
C LYS A 189 -13.99 1.13 4.77
N GLU A 190 -15.08 1.26 5.52
CA GLU A 190 -15.02 1.40 6.98
C GLU A 190 -14.39 0.20 7.66
N LYS A 191 -14.70 -1.01 7.21
CA LYS A 191 -14.10 -2.26 7.76
C LYS A 191 -12.60 -2.30 7.51
N ILE A 192 -12.18 -1.92 6.31
CA ILE A 192 -10.76 -1.89 5.92
C ILE A 192 -10.01 -0.85 6.75
N GLU A 193 -10.52 0.37 6.87
CA GLU A 193 -9.89 1.46 7.62
C GLU A 193 -9.75 1.10 9.11
N VAL A 194 -10.78 0.56 9.73
CA VAL A 194 -10.72 0.12 11.14
C VAL A 194 -9.72 -1.01 11.33
N ALA A 195 -9.71 -2.00 10.46
CA ALA A 195 -8.75 -3.11 10.54
C ALA A 195 -7.30 -2.63 10.34
N LEU A 196 -7.06 -1.72 9.39
CA LEU A 196 -5.75 -1.09 9.18
C LEU A 196 -5.32 -0.26 10.38
N TYR A 197 -6.21 0.53 10.98
CA TYR A 197 -5.90 1.29 12.18
C TYR A 197 -5.43 0.38 13.31
N HIS A 198 -6.15 -0.70 13.60
CA HIS A 198 -5.74 -1.66 14.62
C HIS A 198 -4.39 -2.30 14.29
N ARG A 199 -4.19 -2.69 13.05
CA ARG A 199 -2.91 -3.27 12.60
C ARG A 199 -1.74 -2.32 12.75
N LEU A 200 -1.90 -1.05 12.36
CA LEU A 200 -0.89 -0.01 12.49
C LEU A 200 -0.59 0.29 13.97
N ARG A 201 -1.62 0.39 14.80
CA ARG A 201 -1.46 0.58 16.24
C ARG A 201 -0.64 -0.55 16.88
N ASP A 202 -0.92 -1.79 16.52
CA ASP A 202 -0.22 -2.95 17.04
C ASP A 202 1.23 -3.03 16.56
N LEU A 203 1.48 -2.66 15.29
CA LEU A 203 2.84 -2.66 14.71
C LEU A 203 3.72 -1.55 15.27
N PHE A 204 3.16 -0.35 15.47
CA PHE A 204 3.93 0.85 15.80
C PHE A 204 3.66 1.36 17.21
N SER A 205 2.79 0.70 17.99
CA SER A 205 2.47 1.01 19.39
C SER A 205 2.13 2.49 19.66
N PHE A 206 1.52 3.19 18.68
CA PHE A 206 1.18 4.58 18.81
C PHE A 206 -0.11 4.80 19.63
N LYS A 207 -0.17 5.95 20.33
CA LYS A 207 -1.38 6.39 21.03
C LYS A 207 -2.09 7.47 20.19
N PRO A 208 -3.41 7.40 20.05
CA PRO A 208 -4.16 8.35 19.24
C PRO A 208 -4.48 9.64 20.03
N ASP A 209 -3.45 10.40 20.38
CA ASP A 209 -3.62 11.63 21.18
C ASP A 209 -3.84 12.87 20.29
N LEU A 210 -3.38 12.83 19.04
CA LEU A 210 -3.42 13.93 18.09
C LEU A 210 -4.00 13.45 16.75
N VAL A 211 -5.05 14.13 16.31
CA VAL A 211 -5.66 13.90 14.99
C VAL A 211 -5.42 15.11 14.11
N LEU A 212 -4.76 14.87 12.97
CA LEU A 212 -4.64 15.85 11.91
C LEU A 212 -5.79 15.61 10.93
N TYR A 213 -6.54 16.66 10.66
CA TYR A 213 -7.64 16.64 9.69
C TYR A 213 -7.37 17.67 8.61
N ASP A 214 -7.14 17.22 7.40
CA ASP A 214 -6.85 18.07 6.25
C ASP A 214 -7.86 17.84 5.13
N ILE A 215 -8.27 18.94 4.51
CA ILE A 215 -9.27 18.97 3.44
C ILE A 215 -8.64 19.55 2.19
N THR A 216 -8.82 18.84 1.08
CA THR A 216 -8.48 19.34 -0.25
C THR A 216 -9.65 19.17 -1.22
N SER A 217 -9.58 19.76 -2.39
CA SER A 217 -10.52 19.51 -3.48
C SER A 217 -9.78 18.98 -4.69
N THR A 218 -10.48 18.18 -5.48
CA THR A 218 -10.04 17.79 -6.82
C THR A 218 -11.21 17.97 -7.79
N TYR A 219 -10.91 18.20 -9.07
CA TYR A 219 -11.92 18.51 -10.08
C TYR A 219 -12.01 17.43 -11.15
N PHE A 220 -13.13 17.42 -11.85
CA PHE A 220 -13.34 16.57 -13.02
C PHE A 220 -13.12 17.37 -14.30
N GLU A 221 -12.45 16.78 -15.30
CA GLU A 221 -12.35 17.33 -16.65
C GLU A 221 -13.67 17.21 -17.44
N GLY A 222 -14.66 16.48 -16.90
CA GLY A 222 -16.00 16.28 -17.47
C GLY A 222 -17.09 16.48 -16.44
N ALA A 223 -18.29 15.94 -16.70
CA ALA A 223 -19.46 16.12 -15.86
C ALA A 223 -19.33 15.52 -14.45
N GLY A 224 -18.47 14.49 -14.29
CA GLY A 224 -18.36 13.75 -13.03
C GLY A 224 -19.69 13.07 -12.61
N PRO A 225 -19.72 12.38 -11.45
CA PRO A 225 -20.92 11.79 -10.89
C PRO A 225 -21.86 12.89 -10.35
N ALA A 226 -23.11 12.90 -10.85
CA ALA A 226 -24.07 13.99 -10.58
C ALA A 226 -24.35 14.24 -9.09
N ASP A 227 -24.25 13.21 -8.25
CA ASP A 227 -24.54 13.32 -6.82
C ASP A 227 -23.41 14.01 -6.05
N PHE A 228 -22.14 13.83 -6.46
CA PHE A 228 -20.95 14.31 -5.78
C PHE A 228 -20.25 15.46 -6.49
N ALA A 229 -20.18 15.42 -7.82
CA ALA A 229 -19.53 16.44 -8.60
C ALA A 229 -20.37 17.72 -8.62
N LYS A 230 -19.94 18.74 -7.91
CA LYS A 230 -20.63 20.02 -7.78
C LYS A 230 -19.63 21.16 -7.95
N HIS A 231 -20.12 22.31 -8.41
CA HIS A 231 -19.32 23.53 -8.39
C HIS A 231 -19.15 24.01 -6.95
N GLY A 232 -17.93 24.38 -6.58
CA GLY A 232 -17.56 24.85 -5.25
C GLY A 232 -16.31 25.70 -5.28
N HIS A 233 -15.65 25.88 -4.14
CA HIS A 233 -14.40 26.63 -4.05
C HIS A 233 -13.25 25.79 -4.66
N SER A 234 -12.77 26.23 -5.83
CA SER A 234 -11.66 25.54 -6.50
C SER A 234 -10.31 25.97 -5.94
N ARG A 235 -9.61 25.06 -5.28
CA ARG A 235 -8.23 25.26 -4.79
C ARG A 235 -7.22 25.22 -5.94
N ASP A 236 -7.55 24.54 -7.04
CA ASP A 236 -6.69 24.36 -8.23
C ASP A 236 -6.89 25.47 -9.30
N GLY A 237 -7.66 26.53 -8.98
CA GLY A 237 -7.93 27.63 -9.94
C GLY A 237 -8.80 27.22 -11.14
N LYS A 238 -9.65 26.19 -11.00
CA LYS A 238 -10.56 25.67 -12.03
C LYS A 238 -12.04 25.86 -11.62
N PRO A 239 -12.53 27.10 -11.48
CA PRO A 239 -13.87 27.37 -10.96
C PRO A 239 -15.01 26.87 -11.88
N HIS A 240 -14.73 26.66 -13.15
CA HIS A 240 -15.69 26.16 -14.14
C HIS A 240 -15.85 24.64 -14.13
N ASN A 241 -14.96 23.92 -13.44
CA ASN A 241 -15.02 22.47 -13.33
C ASN A 241 -15.80 22.07 -12.09
N VAL A 242 -16.62 21.02 -12.21
CA VAL A 242 -17.20 20.38 -11.04
C VAL A 242 -16.14 19.63 -10.26
N GLN A 243 -16.26 19.60 -8.94
CA GLN A 243 -15.25 19.07 -8.05
C GLN A 243 -15.84 18.20 -6.96
N VAL A 244 -14.99 17.50 -6.24
CA VAL A 244 -15.28 16.82 -4.99
C VAL A 244 -14.29 17.28 -3.93
N ILE A 245 -14.72 17.25 -2.69
CA ILE A 245 -13.89 17.51 -1.52
C ILE A 245 -13.40 16.17 -0.98
N VAL A 246 -12.09 16.07 -0.73
CA VAL A 246 -11.44 14.92 -0.11
C VAL A 246 -10.83 15.36 1.20
N ALA A 247 -11.14 14.64 2.26
CA ALA A 247 -10.56 14.86 3.57
C ALA A 247 -9.79 13.62 4.03
N VAL A 248 -8.62 13.83 4.63
CA VAL A 248 -7.79 12.77 5.20
C VAL A 248 -7.67 12.98 6.69
N VAL A 249 -7.81 11.89 7.44
CA VAL A 249 -7.62 11.84 8.88
C VAL A 249 -6.34 11.10 9.18
N MET A 250 -5.42 11.74 9.87
CA MET A 250 -4.12 11.18 10.21
C MET A 250 -3.91 11.14 11.73
N VAL A 251 -3.33 10.05 12.22
CA VAL A 251 -2.91 9.88 13.61
C VAL A 251 -1.46 9.44 13.64
N ALA A 252 -0.63 10.11 14.41
CA ALA A 252 0.81 9.82 14.51
C ALA A 252 1.53 9.73 13.15
N GLY A 253 1.10 10.53 12.16
CA GLY A 253 1.65 10.50 10.81
C GLY A 253 1.05 9.41 9.88
N TRP A 254 0.14 8.59 10.37
CA TRP A 254 -0.52 7.54 9.58
C TRP A 254 -1.93 7.94 9.16
N PRO A 255 -2.30 7.80 7.88
CA PRO A 255 -3.68 7.98 7.45
C PRO A 255 -4.52 6.81 7.96
N ILE A 256 -5.58 7.12 8.71
CA ILE A 256 -6.47 6.13 9.31
C ILE A 256 -7.87 6.12 8.69
N ALA A 257 -8.27 7.25 8.14
CA ALA A 257 -9.57 7.39 7.47
C ALA A 257 -9.50 8.48 6.40
N HIS A 258 -10.43 8.40 5.45
CA HIS A 258 -10.68 9.48 4.51
C HIS A 258 -12.17 9.69 4.32
N HIS A 259 -12.55 10.88 3.89
CA HIS A 259 -13.92 11.21 3.52
C HIS A 259 -13.95 11.83 2.13
N VAL A 260 -15.05 11.63 1.42
CA VAL A 260 -15.33 12.30 0.15
C VAL A 260 -16.68 12.99 0.31
N TRP A 261 -16.70 14.30 0.04
CA TRP A 261 -17.87 15.13 0.15
C TRP A 261 -18.23 15.72 -1.21
N ALA A 262 -19.47 16.14 -1.37
CA ALA A 262 -19.88 16.87 -2.58
C ALA A 262 -19.06 18.16 -2.72
N GLY A 263 -18.76 18.55 -3.96
CA GLY A 263 -17.87 19.70 -4.23
C GLY A 263 -18.37 21.05 -3.72
N ASN A 264 -19.66 21.17 -3.42
CA ASN A 264 -20.29 22.36 -2.84
C ASN A 264 -20.41 22.32 -1.31
N GLU A 265 -19.93 21.25 -0.67
CA GLU A 265 -19.86 21.24 0.81
C GLU A 265 -18.88 22.31 1.29
N VAL A 266 -19.20 22.91 2.42
CA VAL A 266 -18.35 23.94 3.02
C VAL A 266 -17.49 23.31 4.12
N ASP A 267 -16.24 23.70 4.19
CA ASP A 267 -15.25 23.11 5.10
C ASP A 267 -15.75 23.03 6.55
N HIS A 268 -16.54 24.02 6.99
CA HIS A 268 -17.05 24.06 8.34
C HIS A 268 -18.14 23.01 8.65
N THR A 269 -18.84 22.47 7.66
CA THR A 269 -19.87 21.44 7.90
C THR A 269 -19.28 20.04 7.96
N THR A 270 -18.07 19.85 7.45
CA THR A 270 -17.43 18.52 7.33
C THR A 270 -16.79 18.07 8.66
N VAL A 271 -16.35 19.01 9.50
CA VAL A 271 -15.66 18.69 10.76
C VAL A 271 -16.55 17.93 11.72
N GLY A 272 -17.78 18.39 11.96
CA GLY A 272 -18.73 17.68 12.83
C GLY A 272 -19.07 16.27 12.34
N LYS A 273 -19.23 16.11 11.02
CA LYS A 273 -19.47 14.78 10.39
C LYS A 273 -18.24 13.86 10.59
N ALA A 274 -17.03 14.38 10.43
CA ALA A 274 -15.80 13.63 10.64
C ALA A 274 -15.63 13.20 12.10
N ILE A 275 -15.89 14.08 13.06
CA ILE A 275 -15.82 13.78 14.49
C ILE A 275 -16.77 12.65 14.85
N ALA A 276 -18.03 12.75 14.43
CA ALA A 276 -19.05 11.73 14.70
C ALA A 276 -18.65 10.36 14.13
N ASP A 277 -18.08 10.34 12.91
CA ASP A 277 -17.59 9.14 12.28
C ASP A 277 -16.39 8.53 13.01
N LEU A 278 -15.41 9.34 13.40
CA LEU A 278 -14.24 8.88 14.16
C LEU A 278 -14.63 8.29 15.52
N HIS A 279 -15.56 8.93 16.22
CA HIS A 279 -16.11 8.38 17.46
C HIS A 279 -16.77 7.04 17.26
N ARG A 280 -17.63 6.92 16.26
CA ARG A 280 -18.37 5.71 15.93
C ARG A 280 -17.45 4.55 15.59
N ARG A 281 -16.41 4.80 14.78
CA ARG A 281 -15.54 3.75 14.22
C ARG A 281 -14.35 3.41 15.10
N PHE A 282 -13.68 4.41 15.67
CA PHE A 282 -12.40 4.22 16.37
C PHE A 282 -12.52 4.39 17.89
N ARG A 283 -13.67 4.85 18.41
CA ARG A 283 -13.96 5.03 19.83
C ARG A 283 -12.90 5.87 20.57
N PHE A 284 -12.45 6.94 19.92
CA PHE A 284 -11.52 7.87 20.55
C PHE A 284 -12.22 8.65 21.68
N ASN A 285 -11.64 8.64 22.91
CA ASN A 285 -12.23 9.32 24.06
C ASN A 285 -11.92 10.81 24.05
N ARG A 286 -10.68 11.19 23.75
CA ARG A 286 -10.22 12.58 23.71
C ARG A 286 -9.15 12.72 22.64
N LEU A 287 -9.29 13.72 21.79
CA LEU A 287 -8.38 14.00 20.69
C LEU A 287 -8.09 15.50 20.64
N VAL A 288 -6.98 15.88 20.03
CA VAL A 288 -6.70 17.26 19.64
C VAL A 288 -6.78 17.33 18.12
N PHE A 289 -7.75 18.09 17.62
CA PHE A 289 -7.90 18.35 16.20
C PHE A 289 -6.91 19.43 15.76
N VAL A 290 -6.18 19.17 14.71
CA VAL A 290 -5.30 20.15 14.07
C VAL A 290 -5.84 20.42 12.67
N GLY A 291 -6.12 21.69 12.39
CA GLY A 291 -6.70 22.07 11.11
C GLY A 291 -6.28 23.46 10.65
N ASP A 292 -6.58 23.76 9.38
CA ASP A 292 -6.25 25.03 8.77
C ASP A 292 -7.24 26.16 9.17
N ARG A 293 -7.02 27.36 8.64
CA ARG A 293 -7.88 28.54 8.89
C ARG A 293 -9.31 28.39 8.35
N GLY A 294 -9.51 27.59 7.32
CA GLY A 294 -10.82 27.38 6.69
C GLY A 294 -11.82 26.72 7.63
N MET A 295 -11.30 25.92 8.58
CA MET A 295 -12.10 25.16 9.54
C MET A 295 -12.47 25.95 10.81
N VAL A 296 -11.95 27.16 10.98
CA VAL A 296 -12.20 28.00 12.16
C VAL A 296 -13.54 28.73 12.06
N THR A 297 -14.61 28.08 12.55
CA THR A 297 -15.92 28.69 12.81
C THR A 297 -16.32 28.40 14.25
N SER A 298 -17.19 29.23 14.83
CA SER A 298 -17.74 28.98 16.18
C SER A 298 -18.36 27.57 16.24
N ASP A 299 -19.18 27.22 15.26
CA ASP A 299 -19.91 25.96 15.23
C ASP A 299 -18.97 24.73 15.22
N ASN A 300 -17.83 24.82 14.50
CA ASN A 300 -16.82 23.75 14.51
C ASN A 300 -16.10 23.63 15.85
N LEU A 301 -15.71 24.77 16.42
CA LEU A 301 -15.06 24.80 17.72
C LEU A 301 -15.99 24.29 18.82
N ASP A 302 -17.26 24.68 18.75
CA ASP A 302 -18.30 24.20 19.67
C ASP A 302 -18.54 22.69 19.50
N ALA A 303 -18.58 22.17 18.27
CA ALA A 303 -18.72 20.73 18.00
C ALA A 303 -17.51 19.92 18.53
N ILE A 304 -16.29 20.45 18.36
CA ILE A 304 -15.08 19.83 18.90
C ILE A 304 -15.10 19.83 20.43
N THR A 305 -15.43 20.95 21.06
CA THR A 305 -15.43 21.09 22.52
C THR A 305 -16.57 20.33 23.19
N ALA A 306 -17.74 20.29 22.58
CA ALA A 306 -18.88 19.49 23.04
C ALA A 306 -18.54 17.99 23.12
N GLY A 307 -17.67 17.50 22.21
CA GLY A 307 -17.13 16.15 22.22
C GLY A 307 -15.99 15.91 23.22
N ASN A 308 -15.69 16.87 24.11
CA ASN A 308 -14.55 16.84 25.04
C ASN A 308 -13.18 16.71 24.32
N HIS A 309 -13.09 17.27 23.12
CA HIS A 309 -11.85 17.31 22.31
C HIS A 309 -11.18 18.68 22.43
N GLY A 310 -9.86 18.71 22.25
CA GLY A 310 -9.10 19.94 22.06
C GLY A 310 -8.94 20.29 20.58
N TYR A 311 -8.49 21.50 20.31
CA TYR A 311 -8.15 21.90 18.93
C TYR A 311 -6.90 22.77 18.89
N LEU A 312 -6.20 22.71 17.75
CA LEU A 312 -5.10 23.60 17.38
C LEU A 312 -5.36 24.07 15.94
N VAL A 313 -5.73 25.31 15.76
CA VAL A 313 -6.16 25.84 14.47
C VAL A 313 -5.54 27.19 14.16
N GLY A 314 -5.31 27.47 12.89
CA GLY A 314 -4.78 28.76 12.44
C GLY A 314 -5.81 29.89 12.62
N LEU A 315 -5.41 31.01 13.22
CA LEU A 315 -6.28 32.17 13.36
C LEU A 315 -6.59 32.81 12.00
N LYS A 316 -7.87 33.18 11.78
CA LYS A 316 -8.26 34.03 10.64
C LYS A 316 -7.64 35.41 10.85
N ARG A 317 -6.84 35.86 9.91
CA ARG A 317 -6.28 37.23 9.88
C ARG A 317 -7.41 38.24 9.59
N ARG A 318 -8.31 38.44 10.55
CA ARG A 318 -9.09 39.69 10.60
C ARG A 318 -8.25 40.72 11.31
N ARG A 319 -8.11 41.90 10.70
CA ARG A 319 -7.65 43.10 11.43
C ARG A 319 -8.52 43.22 12.67
N ASN A 320 -8.02 42.76 13.80
CA ASN A 320 -8.63 43.00 15.05
C ASN A 320 -8.19 44.39 15.44
N LYS A 321 -9.08 45.38 15.26
CA LYS A 321 -8.87 46.78 15.74
C LYS A 321 -8.66 46.90 17.25
N LYS A 322 -8.57 45.81 18.00
CA LYS A 322 -8.36 45.72 19.43
C LYS A 322 -6.97 45.18 19.82
N LEU A 323 -6.05 45.03 18.86
CA LEU A 323 -4.67 44.57 19.11
C LEU A 323 -3.63 45.58 18.55
N ASP A 324 -4.03 46.85 18.42
CA ASP A 324 -3.10 48.00 18.26
C ASP A 324 -2.98 48.73 19.61
#